data_84c19fd9b8116da20d08ab0df38bb7a3
#
_entry.id   84c19fd9b8116da20d08ab0df38bb7a3
#
_cell.length_a   1.000
_cell.length_b   1.000
_cell.length_c   1.000
_cell.angle_alpha   90.00
_cell.angle_beta   90.00
_cell.angle_gamma   90.00
#
_symmetry.space_group_name_H-M   'P 1'
#
loop_
_entity.id
_entity.type
_entity.pdbx_description
1 polymer ?
#
loop_
_entity_poly.entity_id
_entity_poly.type
_entity_poly.pdbx_seq_one_letter_code
_entity_poly.pdbx_strand_id
1 'polypeptide(L)'
;MVGISIGVVLLLSYFFYRSVFAVLPLSFTGILAFRYLYAGRLAGQQEELGQQFRECILAVSVTLQSGYAIENAFLESEQDMNLLFGENSFICEELRVIRRGLHINIPLEELLRDFGARSNCEEIVWFAEVFSIAKRNGGNLVEIIRGTAELIGRKLDAKREIAAILSGKRMELAIMEGMPFLFFLYIGLTNPGYFDTLYHNLSGIAIMTGCLIVYLAAFALGERMLRSIGRK
;
A
#
# COMPACT_ATOMS: atom_id res chain seq x y z
N MET A 1 15.30 7.45 1.10
CA MET A 1 14.21 7.37 2.09
C MET A 1 14.71 7.39 3.54
N VAL A 2 15.68 6.57 3.91
CA VAL A 2 16.35 6.64 5.24
C VAL A 2 16.90 8.04 5.52
N GLY A 3 17.47 8.71 4.52
CA GLY A 3 17.99 10.09 4.64
C GLY A 3 16.92 11.12 4.98
N ILE A 4 15.69 10.98 4.50
CA ILE A 4 14.59 11.91 4.80
C ILE A 4 14.15 11.75 6.26
N SER A 5 14.02 10.50 6.75
CA SER A 5 13.68 10.23 8.15
C SER A 5 14.75 10.74 9.11
N ILE A 6 16.02 10.55 8.76
CA ILE A 6 17.16 11.10 9.54
C ILE A 6 17.15 12.61 9.50
N GLY A 7 16.89 13.23 8.33
CA GLY A 7 16.79 14.68 8.17
C GLY A 7 15.71 15.30 9.06
N VAL A 8 14.52 14.68 9.10
CA VAL A 8 13.40 15.14 9.94
C VAL A 8 13.75 15.02 11.43
N VAL A 9 14.36 13.91 11.85
CA VAL A 9 14.80 13.73 13.25
C VAL A 9 15.83 14.74 13.67
N LEU A 10 16.84 15.01 12.82
CA LEU A 10 17.87 16.01 13.08
C LEU A 10 17.28 17.42 13.12
N LEU A 11 16.34 17.73 12.24
CA LEU A 11 15.67 19.03 12.18
C LEU A 11 14.82 19.26 13.44
N LEU A 12 14.06 18.27 13.87
CA LEU A 12 13.30 18.30 15.14
C LEU A 12 14.21 18.45 16.37
N SER A 13 15.31 17.72 16.41
CA SER A 13 16.30 17.79 17.49
C SER A 13 16.94 19.18 17.58
N TYR A 14 17.32 19.75 16.44
CA TYR A 14 17.92 21.07 16.35
C TYR A 14 16.95 22.18 16.79
N PHE A 15 15.69 22.13 16.34
CA PHE A 15 14.69 23.17 16.64
C PHE A 15 14.17 23.13 18.09
N PHE A 16 13.95 21.94 18.66
CA PHE A 16 13.33 21.84 19.99
C PHE A 16 14.30 21.86 21.16
N TYR A 17 15.55 21.40 20.99
CA TYR A 17 16.46 21.23 22.12
C TYR A 17 17.84 21.87 21.96
N ARG A 18 18.21 22.27 20.72
CA ARG A 18 19.58 22.74 20.38
C ARG A 18 20.69 21.87 21.03
N SER A 19 20.36 20.59 21.27
CA SER A 19 21.18 19.61 21.99
C SER A 19 21.11 18.25 21.31
N VAL A 20 22.26 17.61 21.19
CA VAL A 20 22.43 16.28 20.58
C VAL A 20 21.76 15.16 21.41
N PHE A 21 21.51 15.37 22.70
CA PHE A 21 20.86 14.39 23.58
C PHE A 21 19.38 14.10 23.25
N ALA A 22 18.72 14.99 22.54
CA ALA A 22 17.33 14.82 22.10
C ALA A 22 17.16 13.82 20.94
N VAL A 23 18.25 13.39 20.31
CA VAL A 23 18.26 12.39 19.23
C VAL A 23 17.74 11.03 19.74
N LEU A 24 17.97 10.69 21.02
CA LEU A 24 17.55 9.39 21.59
C LEU A 24 16.02 9.16 21.59
N PRO A 25 15.16 10.04 22.12
CA PRO A 25 13.71 9.84 22.04
C PRO A 25 13.15 10.00 20.62
N LEU A 26 13.81 10.81 19.78
CA LEU A 26 13.40 11.02 18.40
C LEU A 26 13.81 9.88 17.45
N SER A 27 14.80 9.05 17.79
CA SER A 27 15.14 7.85 17.03
C SER A 27 13.98 6.84 16.96
N PHE A 28 13.14 6.81 18.00
CA PHE A 28 11.93 5.98 18.02
C PHE A 28 10.91 6.37 16.95
N THR A 29 10.78 7.67 16.64
CA THR A 29 9.91 8.17 15.55
C THR A 29 10.46 7.78 14.18
N GLY A 30 11.77 7.72 14.02
CA GLY A 30 12.45 7.26 12.79
C GLY A 30 12.17 5.79 12.47
N ILE A 31 12.15 4.92 13.49
CA ILE A 31 11.83 3.49 13.35
C ILE A 31 10.37 3.30 12.93
N LEU A 32 9.45 4.07 13.51
CA LEU A 32 8.04 4.05 13.12
C LEU A 32 7.84 4.49 11.66
N ALA A 33 8.52 5.56 11.23
CA ALA A 33 8.48 6.03 9.85
C ALA A 33 9.05 5.00 8.85
N PHE A 34 10.12 4.29 9.22
CA PHE A 34 10.69 3.23 8.38
C PHE A 34 9.73 2.05 8.18
N ARG A 35 9.09 1.58 9.26
CA ARG A 35 8.07 0.52 9.17
C ARG A 35 6.87 0.94 8.31
N TYR A 36 6.51 2.21 8.35
CA TYR A 36 5.43 2.77 7.54
C TYR A 36 5.73 2.74 6.04
N LEU A 37 6.93 3.15 5.65
CA LEU A 37 7.37 3.19 4.25
C LEU A 37 7.51 1.78 3.65
N TYR A 38 7.90 0.80 4.45
CA TYR A 38 8.03 -0.59 4.01
C TYR A 38 6.66 -1.25 3.76
N ALA A 39 5.67 -1.00 4.64
CA ALA A 39 4.31 -1.50 4.48
C ALA A 39 3.61 -0.95 3.21
N GLY A 40 3.90 0.29 2.82
CA GLY A 40 3.34 0.90 1.60
C GLY A 40 3.81 0.25 0.30
N ARG A 41 5.02 -0.30 0.25
CA ARG A 41 5.54 -0.99 -0.95
C ARG A 41 4.85 -2.34 -1.20
N LEU A 42 4.61 -3.11 -0.14
CA LEU A 42 3.92 -4.39 -0.25
C LEU A 42 2.47 -4.21 -0.73
N ALA A 43 1.78 -3.19 -0.22
CA ALA A 43 0.43 -2.88 -0.67
C ALA A 43 0.38 -2.49 -2.16
N GLY A 44 1.38 -1.75 -2.66
CA GLY A 44 1.47 -1.40 -4.08
C GLY A 44 1.67 -2.62 -4.99
N GLN A 45 2.50 -3.58 -4.58
CA GLN A 45 2.71 -4.82 -5.34
C GLN A 45 1.45 -5.69 -5.39
N GLN A 46 0.70 -5.77 -4.29
CA GLN A 46 -0.57 -6.50 -4.24
C GLN A 46 -1.64 -5.86 -5.13
N GLU A 47 -1.72 -4.53 -5.16
CA GLU A 47 -2.62 -3.80 -6.02
C GLU A 47 -2.27 -3.99 -7.50
N GLU A 48 -0.99 -3.93 -7.86
CA GLU A 48 -0.51 -4.19 -9.20
C GLU A 48 -0.84 -5.61 -9.64
N LEU A 49 -0.57 -6.62 -8.81
CA LEU A 49 -0.91 -8.01 -9.09
C LEU A 49 -2.43 -8.19 -9.25
N GLY A 50 -3.25 -7.54 -8.41
CA GLY A 50 -4.71 -7.58 -8.54
C GLY A 50 -5.20 -7.04 -9.88
N GLN A 51 -4.58 -5.97 -10.41
CA GLN A 51 -4.89 -5.42 -11.73
C GLN A 51 -4.47 -6.36 -12.86
N GLN A 52 -3.24 -6.89 -12.80
CA GLN A 52 -2.74 -7.85 -13.78
C GLN A 52 -3.62 -9.11 -13.78
N PHE A 53 -4.06 -9.57 -12.61
CA PHE A 53 -4.95 -10.72 -12.47
C PHE A 53 -6.33 -10.45 -13.08
N ARG A 54 -6.90 -9.26 -12.89
CA ARG A 54 -8.16 -8.85 -13.54
C ARG A 54 -8.08 -8.98 -15.06
N GLU A 55 -7.02 -8.44 -15.68
CA GLU A 55 -6.84 -8.54 -17.14
C GLU A 55 -6.67 -9.99 -17.59
N CYS A 56 -5.94 -10.80 -16.81
CA CYS A 56 -5.80 -12.23 -17.06
C CYS A 56 -7.17 -12.93 -17.09
N ILE A 57 -8.04 -12.70 -16.08
CA ILE A 57 -9.37 -13.34 -16.03
C ILE A 57 -10.25 -12.85 -17.19
N LEU A 58 -10.14 -11.59 -17.60
CA LEU A 58 -10.86 -11.09 -18.78
C LEU A 58 -10.41 -11.82 -20.04
N ALA A 59 -9.09 -11.99 -20.27
CA ALA A 59 -8.55 -12.76 -21.37
C ALA A 59 -9.03 -14.20 -21.35
N VAL A 60 -8.97 -14.86 -20.20
CA VAL A 60 -9.52 -16.21 -19.99
C VAL A 60 -11.00 -16.28 -20.34
N SER A 61 -11.81 -15.28 -19.95
CA SER A 61 -13.24 -15.27 -20.27
C SER A 61 -13.53 -15.18 -21.77
N VAL A 62 -12.71 -14.44 -22.53
CA VAL A 62 -12.82 -14.32 -23.98
C VAL A 62 -12.45 -15.62 -24.67
N THR A 63 -11.36 -16.26 -24.22
CA THR A 63 -10.92 -17.55 -24.76
C THR A 63 -11.93 -18.66 -24.50
N LEU A 64 -12.56 -18.66 -23.31
CA LEU A 64 -13.67 -19.58 -22.98
C LEU A 64 -14.89 -19.37 -23.89
N GLN A 65 -15.25 -18.11 -24.21
CA GLN A 65 -16.34 -17.81 -25.14
C GLN A 65 -16.07 -18.36 -26.55
N SER A 66 -14.80 -18.48 -26.91
CA SER A 66 -14.37 -19.10 -28.18
C SER A 66 -14.42 -20.64 -28.16
N GLY A 67 -14.86 -21.25 -27.03
CA GLY A 67 -15.08 -22.69 -26.89
C GLY A 67 -13.87 -23.48 -26.38
N TYR A 68 -12.83 -22.82 -25.90
CA TYR A 68 -11.68 -23.51 -25.30
C TYR A 68 -12.04 -24.09 -23.93
N ALA A 69 -11.39 -25.20 -23.56
CA ALA A 69 -11.45 -25.71 -22.19
C ALA A 69 -10.77 -24.71 -21.24
N ILE A 70 -11.23 -24.66 -19.99
CA ILE A 70 -10.79 -23.67 -19.00
C ILE A 70 -9.28 -23.75 -18.76
N GLU A 71 -8.73 -24.94 -18.71
CA GLU A 71 -7.28 -25.17 -18.53
C GLU A 71 -6.49 -24.56 -19.70
N ASN A 72 -6.96 -24.77 -20.94
CA ASN A 72 -6.33 -24.20 -22.13
C ASN A 72 -6.51 -22.68 -22.19
N ALA A 73 -7.62 -22.14 -21.72
CA ALA A 73 -7.86 -20.71 -21.66
C ALA A 73 -6.85 -20.00 -20.73
N PHE A 74 -6.50 -20.63 -19.59
CA PHE A 74 -5.43 -20.13 -18.73
C PHE A 74 -4.04 -20.22 -19.37
N LEU A 75 -3.77 -21.28 -20.12
CA LEU A 75 -2.49 -21.42 -20.84
C LEU A 75 -2.32 -20.36 -21.93
N GLU A 76 -3.38 -20.08 -22.69
CA GLU A 76 -3.37 -19.08 -23.74
C GLU A 76 -3.25 -17.66 -23.19
N SER A 77 -3.91 -17.38 -22.06
CA SER A 77 -3.83 -16.07 -21.41
C SER A 77 -2.41 -15.67 -20.97
N GLU A 78 -1.48 -16.62 -20.82
CA GLU A 78 -0.08 -16.30 -20.52
C GLU A 78 0.58 -15.50 -21.64
N GLN A 79 0.25 -15.80 -22.92
CA GLN A 79 0.81 -15.05 -24.05
C GLN A 79 0.26 -13.62 -24.07
N ASP A 80 -1.02 -13.44 -23.81
CA ASP A 80 -1.64 -12.12 -23.74
C ASP A 80 -1.03 -11.29 -22.60
N MET A 81 -0.82 -11.90 -21.42
CA MET A 81 -0.22 -11.22 -20.27
C MET A 81 1.25 -10.87 -20.52
N ASN A 82 2.00 -11.72 -21.22
CA ASN A 82 3.38 -11.41 -21.64
C ASN A 82 3.44 -10.19 -22.56
N LEU A 83 2.47 -10.05 -23.48
CA LEU A 83 2.39 -8.89 -24.38
C LEU A 83 1.99 -7.60 -23.64
N LEU A 84 1.09 -7.69 -22.66
CA LEU A 84 0.56 -6.53 -21.94
C LEU A 84 1.51 -6.02 -20.86
N PHE A 85 2.12 -6.91 -20.09
CA PHE A 85 2.87 -6.58 -18.86
C PHE A 85 4.35 -6.99 -18.92
N GLY A 86 4.74 -7.73 -19.96
CA GLY A 86 6.09 -8.26 -20.11
C GLY A 86 6.33 -9.57 -19.34
N GLU A 87 7.36 -10.29 -19.76
CA GLU A 87 7.67 -11.65 -19.27
C GLU A 87 8.00 -11.73 -17.76
N ASN A 88 8.50 -10.64 -17.18
CA ASN A 88 8.90 -10.57 -15.76
C ASN A 88 7.81 -9.98 -14.85
N SER A 89 6.56 -9.87 -15.34
CA SER A 89 5.45 -9.42 -14.51
C SER A 89 5.03 -10.48 -13.50
N PHE A 90 4.48 -10.05 -12.36
CA PHE A 90 4.02 -10.93 -11.30
C PHE A 90 3.02 -11.98 -11.81
N ILE A 91 2.10 -11.57 -12.67
CA ILE A 91 1.09 -12.49 -13.22
C ILE A 91 1.70 -13.54 -14.15
N CYS A 92 2.69 -13.18 -14.97
CA CYS A 92 3.34 -14.13 -15.88
C CYS A 92 4.17 -15.17 -15.12
N GLU A 93 4.80 -14.78 -14.02
CA GLU A 93 5.50 -15.73 -13.14
C GLU A 93 4.53 -16.76 -12.56
N GLU A 94 3.37 -16.33 -12.09
CA GLU A 94 2.35 -17.22 -11.54
C GLU A 94 1.67 -18.09 -12.62
N LEU A 95 1.39 -17.54 -13.79
CA LEU A 95 0.84 -18.33 -14.91
C LEU A 95 1.81 -19.43 -15.36
N ARG A 96 3.13 -19.18 -15.31
CA ARG A 96 4.14 -20.23 -15.55
C ARG A 96 4.10 -21.34 -14.48
N VAL A 97 3.80 -21.00 -13.22
CA VAL A 97 3.60 -21.99 -12.16
C VAL A 97 2.34 -22.80 -12.44
N ILE A 98 1.23 -22.14 -12.81
CA ILE A 98 -0.03 -22.80 -13.18
C ILE A 98 0.20 -23.73 -14.38
N ARG A 99 0.85 -23.28 -15.44
CA ARG A 99 1.19 -24.10 -16.61
C ARG A 99 1.93 -25.37 -16.22
N ARG A 100 2.99 -25.25 -15.39
CA ARG A 100 3.76 -26.42 -14.92
C ARG A 100 2.90 -27.39 -14.12
N GLY A 101 2.01 -26.88 -13.27
CA GLY A 101 1.10 -27.69 -12.49
C GLY A 101 0.09 -28.44 -13.36
N LEU A 102 -0.48 -27.78 -14.39
CA LEU A 102 -1.39 -28.40 -15.35
C LEU A 102 -0.70 -29.54 -16.15
N HIS A 103 0.57 -29.36 -16.53
CA HIS A 103 1.34 -30.39 -17.24
C HIS A 103 1.57 -31.66 -16.40
N ILE A 104 1.57 -31.57 -15.08
CA ILE A 104 1.66 -32.73 -14.18
C ILE A 104 0.31 -33.15 -13.62
N ASN A 105 -0.79 -32.73 -14.29
CA ASN A 105 -2.17 -33.05 -13.98
C ASN A 105 -2.66 -32.61 -12.59
N ILE A 106 -2.13 -31.52 -12.03
CA ILE A 106 -2.71 -30.89 -10.83
C ILE A 106 -3.98 -30.14 -11.25
N PRO A 107 -5.11 -30.32 -10.54
CA PRO A 107 -6.35 -29.60 -10.83
C PRO A 107 -6.18 -28.08 -10.77
N LEU A 108 -6.78 -27.36 -11.74
CA LEU A 108 -6.67 -25.89 -11.82
C LEU A 108 -7.18 -25.21 -10.54
N GLU A 109 -8.19 -25.78 -9.87
CA GLU A 109 -8.75 -25.27 -8.62
C GLU A 109 -7.70 -25.24 -7.50
N GLU A 110 -6.88 -26.26 -7.43
CA GLU A 110 -5.79 -26.36 -6.45
C GLU A 110 -4.71 -25.33 -6.74
N LEU A 111 -4.30 -25.20 -8.01
CA LEU A 111 -3.31 -24.21 -8.45
C LEU A 111 -3.75 -22.78 -8.19
N LEU A 112 -5.03 -22.47 -8.44
CA LEU A 112 -5.60 -21.14 -8.16
C LEU A 112 -5.68 -20.85 -6.65
N ARG A 113 -6.00 -21.86 -5.83
CA ARG A 113 -6.03 -21.71 -4.38
C ARG A 113 -4.63 -21.45 -3.83
N ASP A 114 -3.63 -22.18 -4.32
CA ASP A 114 -2.23 -21.99 -3.93
C ASP A 114 -1.72 -20.63 -4.37
N PHE A 115 -2.11 -20.18 -5.56
CA PHE A 115 -1.80 -18.83 -6.03
C PHE A 115 -2.40 -17.76 -5.09
N GLY A 116 -3.68 -17.88 -4.73
CA GLY A 116 -4.32 -16.99 -3.76
C GLY A 116 -3.58 -16.94 -2.43
N ALA A 117 -3.20 -18.10 -1.88
CA ALA A 117 -2.50 -18.21 -0.61
C ALA A 117 -1.11 -17.56 -0.64
N ARG A 118 -0.36 -17.70 -1.74
CA ARG A 118 0.98 -17.12 -1.89
C ARG A 118 0.95 -15.62 -2.16
N SER A 119 0.00 -15.16 -2.98
CA SER A 119 -0.10 -13.76 -3.40
C SER A 119 -0.50 -12.81 -2.26
N ASN A 120 -1.17 -13.33 -1.24
CA ASN A 120 -1.81 -12.55 -0.17
C ASN A 120 -2.73 -11.42 -0.73
N CYS A 121 -3.32 -11.65 -1.92
CA CYS A 121 -4.23 -10.77 -2.63
C CYS A 121 -5.65 -11.28 -2.46
N GLU A 122 -6.51 -10.53 -1.78
CA GLU A 122 -7.90 -10.94 -1.47
C GLU A 122 -8.70 -11.25 -2.73
N GLU A 123 -8.47 -10.52 -3.81
CA GLU A 123 -9.18 -10.68 -5.08
C GLU A 123 -8.93 -12.06 -5.69
N ILE A 124 -7.70 -12.56 -5.60
CA ILE A 124 -7.30 -13.87 -6.12
C ILE A 124 -7.85 -15.00 -5.26
N VAL A 125 -7.77 -14.85 -3.94
CA VAL A 125 -8.35 -15.82 -2.99
C VAL A 125 -9.85 -15.97 -3.25
N TRP A 126 -10.55 -14.86 -3.34
CA TRP A 126 -11.98 -14.84 -3.57
C TRP A 126 -12.36 -15.44 -4.93
N PHE A 127 -11.61 -15.13 -5.98
CA PHE A 127 -11.79 -15.75 -7.29
C PHE A 127 -11.61 -17.27 -7.24
N ALA A 128 -10.56 -17.78 -6.58
CA ALA A 128 -10.30 -19.20 -6.47
C ALA A 128 -11.44 -19.96 -5.77
N GLU A 129 -12.06 -19.35 -4.75
CA GLU A 129 -13.22 -19.91 -4.06
C GLU A 129 -14.45 -19.97 -4.98
N VAL A 130 -14.78 -18.84 -5.62
CA VAL A 130 -15.92 -18.75 -6.54
C VAL A 130 -15.74 -19.73 -7.71
N PHE A 131 -14.54 -19.80 -8.28
CA PHE A 131 -14.19 -20.71 -9.36
C PHE A 131 -14.38 -22.18 -8.96
N SER A 132 -13.89 -22.57 -7.78
CA SER A 132 -14.03 -23.93 -7.27
C SER A 132 -15.50 -24.35 -7.10
N ILE A 133 -16.34 -23.44 -6.60
CA ILE A 133 -17.78 -23.66 -6.45
C ILE A 133 -18.46 -23.77 -7.82
N ALA A 134 -18.14 -22.87 -8.73
CA ALA A 134 -18.72 -22.82 -10.07
C ALA A 134 -18.42 -24.08 -10.90
N LYS A 135 -17.16 -24.54 -10.87
CA LYS A 135 -16.72 -25.74 -11.58
C LYS A 135 -17.39 -27.00 -11.03
N ARG A 136 -17.60 -27.08 -9.71
CA ARG A 136 -18.26 -28.21 -9.05
C ARG A 136 -19.76 -28.29 -9.36
N ASN A 137 -20.43 -27.16 -9.44
CA ASN A 137 -21.87 -27.09 -9.63
C ASN A 137 -22.30 -27.12 -11.11
N GLY A 138 -21.36 -27.17 -12.07
CA GLY A 138 -21.65 -27.22 -13.50
C GLY A 138 -22.32 -25.94 -14.03
N GLY A 139 -22.09 -24.79 -13.39
CA GLY A 139 -22.63 -23.50 -13.79
C GLY A 139 -21.98 -22.95 -15.07
N ASN A 140 -22.57 -21.88 -15.63
CA ASN A 140 -21.98 -21.14 -16.75
C ASN A 140 -20.69 -20.46 -16.31
N LEU A 141 -19.56 -21.19 -16.42
CA LEU A 141 -18.23 -20.71 -16.01
C LEU A 141 -17.86 -19.39 -16.69
N VAL A 142 -18.23 -19.20 -17.95
CA VAL A 142 -17.93 -17.98 -18.72
C VAL A 142 -18.56 -16.76 -18.05
N GLU A 143 -19.84 -16.85 -17.71
CA GLU A 143 -20.57 -15.74 -17.09
C GLU A 143 -20.06 -15.47 -15.67
N ILE A 144 -19.76 -16.50 -14.91
CA ILE A 144 -19.24 -16.38 -13.54
C ILE A 144 -17.85 -15.74 -13.56
N ILE A 145 -16.95 -16.19 -14.44
CA ILE A 145 -15.59 -15.65 -14.56
C ILE A 145 -15.64 -14.17 -14.99
N ARG A 146 -16.46 -13.86 -16.00
CA ARG A 146 -16.62 -12.48 -16.47
C ARG A 146 -17.21 -11.57 -15.38
N GLY A 147 -18.30 -12.02 -14.73
CA GLY A 147 -18.93 -11.26 -13.65
C GLY A 147 -17.97 -11.01 -12.48
N THR A 148 -17.12 -12.01 -12.17
CA THR A 148 -16.10 -11.88 -11.11
C THR A 148 -15.01 -10.89 -11.53
N ALA A 149 -14.54 -10.91 -12.78
CA ALA A 149 -13.57 -9.93 -13.28
C ALA A 149 -14.12 -8.48 -13.23
N GLU A 150 -15.40 -8.30 -13.57
CA GLU A 150 -16.06 -6.99 -13.47
C GLU A 150 -16.20 -6.51 -12.02
N LEU A 151 -16.48 -7.42 -11.07
CA LEU A 151 -16.54 -7.10 -9.65
C LEU A 151 -15.17 -6.70 -9.09
N ILE A 152 -14.12 -7.45 -9.46
CA ILE A 152 -12.73 -7.12 -9.11
C ILE A 152 -12.38 -5.74 -9.66
N GLY A 153 -12.71 -5.45 -10.92
CA GLY A 153 -12.51 -4.15 -11.55
C GLY A 153 -13.14 -3.01 -10.74
N ARG A 154 -14.43 -3.12 -10.43
CA ARG A 154 -15.13 -2.10 -9.63
C ARG A 154 -14.52 -1.91 -8.25
N LYS A 155 -14.07 -3.00 -7.59
CA LYS A 155 -13.38 -2.91 -6.29
C LYS A 155 -12.05 -2.16 -6.40
N LEU A 156 -11.27 -2.44 -7.45
CA LEU A 156 -9.98 -1.76 -7.70
C LEU A 156 -10.18 -0.28 -8.05
N ASP A 157 -11.17 0.04 -8.86
CA ASP A 157 -11.49 1.42 -9.23
C ASP A 157 -11.95 2.23 -8.00
N ALA A 158 -12.80 1.65 -7.15
CA ALA A 158 -13.20 2.27 -5.89
C ALA A 158 -11.99 2.49 -4.95
N LYS A 159 -11.07 1.53 -4.84
CA LYS A 159 -9.81 1.69 -4.07
C LYS A 159 -8.97 2.86 -4.60
N ARG A 160 -8.86 3.00 -5.93
CA ARG A 160 -8.12 4.10 -6.58
C ARG A 160 -8.77 5.45 -6.31
N GLU A 161 -10.10 5.54 -6.41
CA GLU A 161 -10.84 6.76 -6.13
C GLU A 161 -10.63 7.20 -4.67
N ILE A 162 -10.75 6.28 -3.72
CA ILE A 162 -10.47 6.54 -2.31
C ILE A 162 -9.01 7.00 -2.13
N ALA A 163 -8.05 6.34 -2.77
CA ALA A 163 -6.64 6.71 -2.69
C ALA A 163 -6.38 8.12 -3.26
N ALA A 164 -7.06 8.49 -4.35
CA ALA A 164 -6.97 9.82 -4.94
C ALA A 164 -7.51 10.91 -3.98
N ILE A 165 -8.68 10.69 -3.37
CA ILE A 165 -9.26 11.60 -2.36
C ILE A 165 -8.33 11.72 -1.15
N LEU A 166 -7.80 10.60 -0.65
CA LEU A 166 -6.90 10.59 0.49
C LEU A 166 -5.55 11.25 0.19
N SER A 167 -5.07 11.24 -1.06
CA SER A 167 -3.80 11.88 -1.42
C SER A 167 -3.87 13.40 -1.22
N GLY A 168 -5.00 14.03 -1.58
CA GLY A 168 -5.26 15.44 -1.31
C GLY A 168 -5.26 15.76 0.19
N LYS A 169 -5.90 14.91 1.00
CA LYS A 169 -5.95 15.09 2.46
C LYS A 169 -4.60 14.86 3.13
N ARG A 170 -3.77 13.97 2.61
CA ARG A 170 -2.38 13.78 3.08
C ARG A 170 -1.53 15.02 2.83
N MET A 171 -1.68 15.67 1.68
CA MET A 171 -0.95 16.90 1.37
C MET A 171 -1.39 18.05 2.28
N GLU A 172 -2.69 18.19 2.53
CA GLU A 172 -3.23 19.18 3.48
C GLU A 172 -2.66 18.97 4.90
N LEU A 173 -2.65 17.74 5.40
CA LEU A 173 -2.04 17.41 6.70
C LEU A 173 -0.54 17.71 6.72
N ALA A 174 0.21 17.34 5.69
CA ALA A 174 1.65 17.59 5.62
C ALA A 174 1.96 19.10 5.66
N ILE A 175 1.13 19.94 5.03
CA ILE A 175 1.25 21.40 5.11
C ILE A 175 0.96 21.88 6.55
N MET A 176 -0.12 21.40 7.18
CA MET A 176 -0.46 21.76 8.56
C MET A 176 0.63 21.33 9.55
N GLU A 177 1.22 20.17 9.36
CA GLU A 177 2.33 19.64 10.17
C GLU A 177 3.63 20.42 9.96
N GLY A 178 3.87 20.95 8.76
CA GLY A 178 5.02 21.78 8.44
C GLY A 178 4.94 23.20 9.00
N MET A 179 3.74 23.74 9.23
CA MET A 179 3.53 25.12 9.64
C MET A 179 4.28 25.52 10.94
N PRO A 180 4.25 24.75 12.05
CA PRO A 180 4.99 25.10 13.25
C PRO A 180 6.48 25.31 13.01
N PHE A 181 7.09 24.49 12.14
CA PHE A 181 8.52 24.62 11.81
C PHE A 181 8.83 25.89 11.03
N LEU A 182 7.94 26.30 10.13
CA LEU A 182 8.06 27.57 9.42
C LEU A 182 7.97 28.75 10.39
N PHE A 183 7.07 28.69 11.38
CA PHE A 183 6.98 29.73 12.42
C PHE A 183 8.22 29.77 13.30
N PHE A 184 8.74 28.63 13.74
CA PHE A 184 9.99 28.56 14.51
C PHE A 184 11.17 29.14 13.73
N LEU A 185 11.29 28.80 12.43
CA LEU A 185 12.30 29.32 11.56
C LEU A 185 12.19 30.83 11.40
N TYR A 186 10.99 31.34 11.13
CA TYR A 186 10.70 32.74 10.97
C TYR A 186 11.07 33.55 12.22
N ILE A 187 10.63 33.12 13.41
CA ILE A 187 10.93 33.80 14.67
C ILE A 187 12.46 33.75 14.98
N GLY A 188 13.10 32.59 14.75
CA GLY A 188 14.52 32.42 14.98
C GLY A 188 15.40 33.31 14.11
N LEU A 189 14.95 33.57 12.86
CA LEU A 189 15.65 34.49 11.94
C LEU A 189 15.38 35.98 12.26
N THR A 190 14.15 36.31 12.68
CA THR A 190 13.74 37.69 12.90
C THR A 190 14.19 38.21 14.26
N ASN A 191 14.24 37.37 15.29
CA ASN A 191 14.65 37.69 16.65
C ASN A 191 15.66 36.66 17.19
N PRO A 192 16.96 36.80 16.83
CA PRO A 192 18.00 35.94 17.40
C PRO A 192 18.05 36.16 18.91
N GLY A 193 17.79 35.16 19.73
CA GLY A 193 17.77 35.24 21.19
C GLY A 193 16.37 35.08 21.83
N TYR A 194 15.28 35.17 21.05
CA TYR A 194 13.93 34.99 21.58
C TYR A 194 13.77 33.63 22.30
N PHE A 195 14.38 32.60 21.76
CA PHE A 195 14.32 31.26 22.32
C PHE A 195 15.39 30.97 23.39
N ASP A 196 16.42 31.82 23.58
CA ASP A 196 17.50 31.57 24.54
C ASP A 196 16.97 31.50 25.98
N THR A 197 15.97 32.30 26.30
CA THR A 197 15.30 32.27 27.61
C THR A 197 14.51 30.95 27.85
N LEU A 198 14.03 30.32 26.77
CA LEU A 198 13.32 29.06 26.84
C LEU A 198 14.27 27.85 26.95
N TYR A 199 15.45 27.90 26.33
CA TYR A 199 16.37 26.77 26.29
C TYR A 199 17.23 26.61 27.53
N HIS A 200 17.41 27.67 28.33
CA HIS A 200 18.30 27.68 29.52
C HIS A 200 17.55 27.63 30.85
N ASN A 201 16.22 27.56 30.87
CA ASN A 201 15.39 27.47 32.07
C ASN A 201 14.68 26.12 32.17
N LEU A 202 14.66 25.53 33.36
CA LEU A 202 13.99 24.24 33.63
C LEU A 202 12.48 24.28 33.29
N SER A 203 11.83 25.43 33.56
CA SER A 203 10.44 25.69 33.18
C SER A 203 10.24 25.77 31.66
N GLY A 204 11.18 26.37 30.96
CA GLY A 204 11.14 26.45 29.48
C GLY A 204 11.26 25.07 28.81
N ILE A 205 12.18 24.24 29.32
CA ILE A 205 12.34 22.84 28.84
C ILE A 205 11.05 22.04 29.06
N ALA A 206 10.40 22.20 30.23
CA ALA A 206 9.13 21.51 30.53
C ALA A 206 8.01 21.93 29.57
N ILE A 207 7.88 23.22 29.27
CA ILE A 207 6.89 23.75 28.33
C ILE A 207 7.17 23.22 26.90
N MET A 208 8.43 23.29 26.45
CA MET A 208 8.81 22.80 25.10
C MET A 208 8.56 21.29 24.97
N THR A 209 8.84 20.51 26.01
CA THR A 209 8.54 19.07 26.02
C THR A 209 7.04 18.79 25.98
N GLY A 210 6.25 19.58 26.71
CA GLY A 210 4.78 19.50 26.67
C GLY A 210 4.23 19.82 25.26
N CYS A 211 4.71 20.88 24.61
CA CYS A 211 4.34 21.21 23.25
C CYS A 211 4.74 20.10 22.24
N LEU A 212 5.92 19.50 22.41
CA LEU A 212 6.38 18.40 21.57
C LEU A 212 5.47 17.16 21.72
N ILE A 213 5.07 16.83 22.96
CA ILE A 213 4.14 15.70 23.20
C ILE A 213 2.78 15.95 22.53
N VAL A 214 2.23 17.15 22.68
CA VAL A 214 0.95 17.52 22.05
C VAL A 214 1.07 17.45 20.52
N TYR A 215 2.17 17.95 19.96
CA TYR A 215 2.43 17.88 18.52
C TYR A 215 2.53 16.43 18.01
N LEU A 216 3.29 15.56 18.70
CA LEU A 216 3.40 14.15 18.34
C LEU A 216 2.07 13.39 18.49
N ALA A 217 1.27 13.75 19.49
CA ALA A 217 -0.07 13.18 19.66
C ALA A 217 -1.00 13.60 18.51
N ALA A 218 -0.99 14.87 18.11
CA ALA A 218 -1.76 15.38 16.99
C ALA A 218 -1.35 14.71 15.66
N PHE A 219 -0.03 14.57 15.43
CA PHE A 219 0.52 13.85 14.30
C PHE A 219 0.03 12.38 14.25
N ALA A 220 0.15 11.68 15.37
CA ALA A 220 -0.28 10.27 15.48
C ALA A 220 -1.79 10.10 15.26
N LEU A 221 -2.61 11.06 15.73
CA LEU A 221 -4.06 11.06 15.50
C LEU A 221 -4.40 11.32 14.03
N GLY A 222 -3.77 12.30 13.38
CA GLY A 222 -3.95 12.60 11.97
C GLY A 222 -3.64 11.40 11.08
N GLU A 223 -2.49 10.78 11.30
CA GLU A 223 -2.08 9.55 10.61
C GLU A 223 -3.05 8.38 10.87
N ARG A 224 -3.51 8.22 12.11
CA ARG A 224 -4.45 7.15 12.47
C ARG A 224 -5.81 7.34 11.78
N MET A 225 -6.30 8.56 11.69
CA MET A 225 -7.54 8.87 10.98
C MET A 225 -7.45 8.54 9.50
N LEU A 226 -6.40 8.98 8.82
CA LEU A 226 -6.17 8.66 7.40
C LEU A 226 -6.07 7.16 7.13
N ARG A 227 -5.39 6.42 8.00
CA ARG A 227 -5.29 4.95 7.89
C ARG A 227 -6.62 4.24 8.08
N SER A 228 -7.48 4.73 8.97
CA SER A 228 -8.77 4.09 9.25
C SER A 228 -9.72 4.19 8.07
N ILE A 229 -9.63 5.28 7.28
CA ILE A 229 -10.44 5.50 6.08
C ILE A 229 -9.94 4.65 4.90
N GLY A 230 -8.63 4.52 4.74
CA GLY A 230 -8.04 3.73 3.65
C GLY A 230 -8.07 2.20 3.86
N ARG A 231 -8.52 1.71 5.02
CA ARG A 231 -8.56 0.28 5.37
C ARG A 231 -9.95 -0.35 5.26
N LYS A 232 -10.97 0.44 5.00
CA LYS A 232 -12.34 -0.03 4.71
C LYS A 232 -12.52 -0.18 3.21
#